data_34407d8d1e2c572edc183d6ff5965da7
#
_entry.id   34407d8d1e2c572edc183d6ff5965da7
#
_cell.length_a   1.000
_cell.length_b   1.000
_cell.length_c   1.000
_cell.angle_alpha   90.00
_cell.angle_beta   90.00
_cell.angle_gamma   90.00
#
_symmetry.space_group_name_H-M   'P 1'
#
loop_
_entity.id
_entity.type
_entity.pdbx_description
1 polymer ?
#
loop_
_entity_poly.entity_id
_entity_poly.type
_entity_poly.pdbx_seq_one_letter_code
_entity_poly.pdbx_strand_id
1 'polypeptide(L)'
;QVLAGANALVALSGNRRQALWQAVAGTPDKGLLRPATIREEALALTPPSEADDIVQDYRSLGLTLGRHPLALLRGALLKRRFLPAEVLHTFANGQLARGCGIVTMRQRPGTANGVMFITIEDESGLVNVIVWPALVAQQRREVLDAALLGVYGVWQSERGVRHLVAKRFVDLSWMLGRLDTSSRDFC
;
A
#
# COMPACT_ATOMS: atom_id res chain seq x y z
N GLN A 1 19.31 14.55 4.78
CA GLN A 1 18.59 13.92 3.65
C GLN A 1 17.43 13.03 4.14
N VAL A 2 17.64 12.18 5.16
CA VAL A 2 16.60 11.26 5.69
C VAL A 2 15.34 12.02 6.12
N LEU A 3 15.46 13.08 6.93
CA LEU A 3 14.32 13.89 7.38
C LEU A 3 13.58 14.56 6.21
N ALA A 4 14.30 15.01 5.18
CA ALA A 4 13.69 15.58 3.98
C ALA A 4 12.93 14.50 3.18
N GLY A 5 13.50 13.30 3.05
CA GLY A 5 12.85 12.15 2.43
C GLY A 5 11.59 11.70 3.14
N ALA A 6 11.58 11.75 4.47
CA ALA A 6 10.43 11.45 5.33
C ALA A 6 9.39 12.59 5.43
N ASN A 7 9.51 13.65 4.60
CA ASN A 7 8.63 14.82 4.60
C ASN A 7 8.59 15.62 5.94
N ALA A 8 9.55 15.41 6.82
CA ALA A 8 9.60 16.04 8.13
C ALA A 8 9.92 17.57 8.07
N LEU A 9 10.43 18.04 6.93
CA LEU A 9 10.85 19.42 6.71
C LEU A 9 9.86 20.25 5.87
N VAL A 10 8.68 19.72 5.58
CA VAL A 10 7.69 20.37 4.71
C VAL A 10 7.27 21.77 5.21
N ALA A 11 7.17 21.93 6.52
CA ALA A 11 6.83 23.23 7.14
C ALA A 11 7.90 24.30 6.90
N LEU A 12 9.15 23.90 6.65
CA LEU A 12 10.28 24.81 6.40
C LEU A 12 10.51 25.09 4.91
N SER A 13 10.25 24.11 4.05
CA SER A 13 10.61 24.14 2.63
C SER A 13 9.40 24.17 1.68
N GLY A 14 8.19 24.04 2.20
CA GLY A 14 6.94 24.06 1.44
C GLY A 14 6.58 22.72 0.80
N ASN A 15 7.54 21.93 0.30
CA ASN A 15 7.30 20.61 -0.25
C ASN A 15 8.55 19.71 -0.14
N ARG A 16 8.35 18.39 -0.21
CA ARG A 16 9.39 17.37 -0.07
C ARG A 16 10.53 17.55 -1.08
N ARG A 17 10.22 17.83 -2.34
CA ARG A 17 11.21 17.99 -3.41
C ARG A 17 12.13 19.18 -3.12
N GLN A 18 11.57 20.28 -2.66
CA GLN A 18 12.32 21.46 -2.25
C GLN A 18 13.19 21.16 -1.03
N ALA A 19 12.65 20.44 -0.02
CA ALA A 19 13.40 20.02 1.16
C ALA A 19 14.60 19.13 0.80
N LEU A 20 14.42 18.16 -0.09
CA LEU A 20 15.48 17.29 -0.56
C LEU A 20 16.57 18.07 -1.31
N TRP A 21 16.17 18.98 -2.20
CA TRP A 21 17.11 19.85 -2.92
C TRP A 21 17.97 20.67 -1.97
N GLN A 22 17.32 21.37 -1.03
CA GLN A 22 18.01 22.19 -0.03
C GLN A 22 18.92 21.37 0.89
N ALA A 23 18.50 20.14 1.27
CA ALA A 23 19.30 19.25 2.09
C ALA A 23 20.55 18.70 1.36
N VAL A 24 20.53 18.62 0.02
CA VAL A 24 21.69 18.27 -0.80
C VAL A 24 22.59 19.48 -0.99
N ALA A 25 22.02 20.64 -1.30
CA ALA A 25 22.76 21.89 -1.50
C ALA A 25 23.45 22.38 -0.21
N GLY A 26 22.87 22.07 0.96
CA GLY A 26 23.42 22.45 2.28
C GLY A 26 24.62 21.59 2.74
N THR A 27 25.17 20.73 1.91
CA THR A 27 26.41 20.00 2.24
C THR A 27 27.54 21.02 2.35
N PRO A 28 28.24 21.13 3.50
CA PRO A 28 29.26 22.14 3.67
C PRO A 28 30.38 21.93 2.68
N ASP A 29 30.55 22.90 1.79
CA ASP A 29 31.67 22.92 0.85
C ASP A 29 32.94 23.15 1.67
N LYS A 30 33.85 22.20 1.67
CA LYS A 30 35.16 22.28 2.34
C LYS A 30 36.16 23.06 1.51
N GLY A 31 35.73 23.77 0.48
CA GLY A 31 36.60 24.51 -0.45
C GLY A 31 37.23 25.77 0.14
N LEU A 32 38.30 26.19 -0.47
CA LEU A 32 39.08 27.40 -0.16
C LEU A 32 38.28 28.72 -0.29
N LEU A 33 37.11 28.70 -0.98
CA LEU A 33 36.27 29.87 -1.26
C LEU A 33 35.09 30.04 -0.26
N ARG A 34 35.25 29.54 0.94
CA ARG A 34 34.25 29.61 2.04
C ARG A 34 33.61 30.99 2.31
N PRO A 35 34.27 32.15 2.07
CA PRO A 35 33.65 33.46 2.28
C PRO A 35 32.86 34.01 1.07
N ALA A 36 32.84 33.35 -0.07
CA ALA A 36 32.07 33.78 -1.22
C ALA A 36 30.61 33.42 -1.02
N THR A 37 29.78 34.35 -0.61
CA THR A 37 28.31 34.18 -0.60
C THR A 37 27.82 34.14 -2.05
N ILE A 38 27.65 32.94 -2.58
CA ILE A 38 26.94 32.74 -3.84
C ILE A 38 25.45 32.99 -3.51
N ARG A 39 24.89 34.12 -3.94
CA ARG A 39 23.44 34.36 -3.93
C ARG A 39 22.84 33.60 -5.11
N GLU A 40 22.61 32.32 -4.93
CA GLU A 40 21.78 31.57 -5.86
C GLU A 40 20.33 31.98 -5.66
N GLU A 41 19.63 32.32 -6.75
CA GLU A 41 18.16 32.46 -6.69
C GLU A 41 17.56 31.11 -6.28
N ALA A 42 16.69 31.15 -5.27
CA ALA A 42 16.02 29.93 -4.79
C ALA A 42 15.20 29.30 -5.92
N LEU A 43 15.68 28.19 -6.46
CA LEU A 43 14.97 27.47 -7.50
C LEU A 43 13.63 26.93 -6.93
N ALA A 44 12.51 27.44 -7.45
CA ALA A 44 11.19 26.94 -7.09
C ALA A 44 10.91 25.63 -7.86
N LEU A 45 10.96 24.51 -7.17
CA LEU A 45 10.65 23.19 -7.75
C LEU A 45 9.16 22.92 -7.70
N THR A 46 8.60 22.41 -8.79
CA THR A 46 7.19 21.97 -8.83
C THR A 46 6.95 20.91 -7.74
N PRO A 47 5.89 21.08 -6.91
CA PRO A 47 5.55 20.10 -5.90
C PRO A 47 5.33 18.70 -6.51
N PRO A 48 5.67 17.62 -5.80
CA PRO A 48 5.35 16.27 -6.23
C PRO A 48 3.82 16.07 -6.26
N SER A 49 3.35 15.13 -7.08
CA SER A 49 1.95 14.70 -7.01
C SER A 49 1.70 13.94 -5.71
N GLU A 50 0.44 13.84 -5.27
CA GLU A 50 0.09 13.05 -4.08
C GLU A 50 0.51 11.58 -4.24
N ALA A 51 0.38 11.01 -5.43
CA ALA A 51 0.85 9.65 -5.70
C ALA A 51 2.37 9.51 -5.54
N ASP A 52 3.16 10.51 -6.01
CA ASP A 52 4.61 10.50 -5.79
C ASP A 52 4.97 10.63 -4.31
N ASP A 53 4.23 11.44 -3.54
CA ASP A 53 4.43 11.57 -2.10
C ASP A 53 4.16 10.27 -1.37
N ILE A 54 3.06 9.58 -1.67
CA ILE A 54 2.75 8.26 -1.10
C ILE A 54 3.85 7.24 -1.44
N VAL A 55 4.33 7.20 -2.69
CA VAL A 55 5.44 6.32 -3.09
C VAL A 55 6.71 6.61 -2.27
N GLN A 56 7.02 7.89 -2.05
CA GLN A 56 8.18 8.28 -1.24
C GLN A 56 8.01 7.95 0.24
N ASP A 57 6.79 8.09 0.77
CA ASP A 57 6.46 7.70 2.15
C ASP A 57 6.73 6.20 2.36
N TYR A 58 6.20 5.33 1.49
CA TYR A 58 6.44 3.89 1.58
C TYR A 58 7.93 3.54 1.45
N ARG A 59 8.67 4.20 0.56
CA ARG A 59 10.12 3.98 0.42
C ARG A 59 10.92 4.42 1.63
N SER A 60 10.52 5.49 2.30
CA SER A 60 11.28 6.07 3.41
C SER A 60 10.86 5.57 4.78
N LEU A 61 9.56 5.27 4.96
CA LEU A 61 8.95 4.96 6.25
C LEU A 61 8.26 3.59 6.28
N GLY A 62 7.99 2.98 5.13
CA GLY A 62 7.19 1.76 5.00
C GLY A 62 5.68 1.97 5.20
N LEU A 63 5.24 3.22 5.36
CA LEU A 63 3.83 3.61 5.54
C LEU A 63 3.64 5.05 5.05
N THR A 64 2.39 5.47 4.83
CA THR A 64 2.06 6.87 4.56
C THR A 64 1.21 7.47 5.68
N LEU A 65 1.42 8.76 5.97
CA LEU A 65 0.55 9.58 6.82
C LEU A 65 -0.52 10.31 6.01
N GLY A 66 -0.43 10.25 4.69
CA GLY A 66 -1.43 10.78 3.76
C GLY A 66 -2.59 9.82 3.55
N ARG A 67 -3.31 10.00 2.43
CA ARG A 67 -4.41 9.08 2.07
C ARG A 67 -3.85 7.69 1.75
N HIS A 68 -4.62 6.66 2.11
CA HIS A 68 -4.29 5.29 1.72
C HIS A 68 -4.17 5.18 0.19
N PRO A 69 -3.19 4.42 -0.37
CA PRO A 69 -2.97 4.33 -1.83
C PRO A 69 -4.23 3.91 -2.60
N LEU A 70 -5.03 3.01 -2.05
CA LEU A 70 -6.26 2.54 -2.69
C LEU A 70 -7.34 3.63 -2.80
N ALA A 71 -7.32 4.67 -1.97
CA ALA A 71 -8.23 5.81 -2.12
C ALA A 71 -8.06 6.48 -3.49
N LEU A 72 -6.82 6.55 -4.02
CA LEU A 72 -6.54 7.06 -5.36
C LEU A 72 -7.03 6.11 -6.46
N LEU A 73 -7.05 4.81 -6.19
CA LEU A 73 -7.44 3.76 -7.13
C LEU A 73 -8.93 3.39 -7.02
N ARG A 74 -9.66 3.86 -5.99
CA ARG A 74 -11.03 3.43 -5.69
C ARG A 74 -11.98 3.56 -6.88
N GLY A 75 -11.92 4.64 -7.63
CA GLY A 75 -12.75 4.82 -8.83
C GLY A 75 -12.53 3.73 -9.89
N ALA A 76 -11.28 3.32 -10.10
CA ALA A 76 -10.94 2.25 -11.04
C ALA A 76 -11.32 0.86 -10.52
N LEU A 77 -11.21 0.63 -9.19
CA LEU A 77 -11.60 -0.62 -8.54
C LEU A 77 -13.12 -0.81 -8.54
N LEU A 78 -13.90 0.25 -8.29
CA LEU A 78 -15.37 0.22 -8.38
C LEU A 78 -15.87 -0.11 -9.79
N LYS A 79 -15.26 0.43 -10.84
CA LYS A 79 -15.58 0.05 -12.24
C LYS A 79 -15.38 -1.46 -12.48
N ARG A 80 -14.47 -2.10 -11.75
CA ARG A 80 -14.23 -3.55 -11.77
C ARG A 80 -15.07 -4.31 -10.74
N ARG A 81 -15.97 -3.60 -10.05
CA ARG A 81 -16.87 -4.13 -9.01
C ARG A 81 -16.16 -4.68 -7.76
N PHE A 82 -14.96 -4.18 -7.46
CA PHE A 82 -14.33 -4.40 -6.16
C PHE A 82 -14.83 -3.37 -5.17
N LEU A 83 -15.43 -3.84 -4.09
CA LEU A 83 -16.06 -3.02 -3.06
C LEU A 83 -15.07 -2.74 -1.91
N PRO A 84 -15.20 -1.59 -1.22
CA PRO A 84 -14.41 -1.30 -0.04
C PRO A 84 -14.74 -2.23 1.13
N ALA A 85 -13.79 -2.40 2.05
CA ALA A 85 -13.92 -3.27 3.21
C ALA A 85 -15.15 -2.92 4.07
N GLU A 86 -15.39 -1.63 4.30
CA GLU A 86 -16.55 -1.14 5.05
C GLU A 86 -17.88 -1.64 4.47
N VAL A 87 -18.01 -1.68 3.14
CA VAL A 87 -19.20 -2.20 2.45
C VAL A 87 -19.29 -3.71 2.61
N LEU A 88 -18.17 -4.44 2.44
CA LEU A 88 -18.13 -5.89 2.62
C LEU A 88 -18.55 -6.29 4.04
N HIS A 89 -18.18 -5.50 5.04
CA HIS A 89 -18.56 -5.74 6.44
C HIS A 89 -20.06 -5.63 6.71
N THR A 90 -20.84 -5.05 5.80
CA THR A 90 -22.33 -5.01 5.87
C THR A 90 -22.99 -6.22 5.22
N PHE A 91 -22.23 -7.07 4.51
CA PHE A 91 -22.77 -8.20 3.76
C PHE A 91 -23.34 -9.29 4.69
N ALA A 92 -24.41 -9.91 4.24
CA ALA A 92 -24.98 -11.09 4.90
C ALA A 92 -24.08 -12.32 4.72
N ASN A 93 -24.18 -13.27 5.67
CA ASN A 93 -23.50 -14.55 5.56
C ASN A 93 -23.91 -15.29 4.28
N GLY A 94 -22.95 -15.83 3.54
CA GLY A 94 -23.17 -16.53 2.27
C GLY A 94 -23.27 -15.64 1.04
N GLN A 95 -23.17 -14.32 1.16
CA GLN A 95 -23.27 -13.40 0.03
C GLN A 95 -22.00 -13.44 -0.83
N LEU A 96 -22.17 -13.40 -2.17
CA LEU A 96 -21.05 -13.26 -3.10
C LEU A 96 -20.43 -11.88 -2.96
N ALA A 97 -19.11 -11.86 -2.80
CA ALA A 97 -18.36 -10.65 -2.53
C ALA A 97 -17.12 -10.53 -3.42
N ARG A 98 -16.73 -9.28 -3.69
CA ARG A 98 -15.51 -8.94 -4.42
C ARG A 98 -14.79 -7.85 -3.65
N GLY A 99 -13.67 -8.22 -2.99
CA GLY A 99 -12.81 -7.30 -2.26
C GLY A 99 -11.47 -7.12 -2.98
N CYS A 100 -10.83 -5.99 -2.73
CA CYS A 100 -9.48 -5.74 -3.21
C CYS A 100 -8.71 -4.93 -2.17
N GLY A 101 -7.48 -5.31 -1.91
CA GLY A 101 -6.63 -4.63 -0.93
C GLY A 101 -5.15 -4.92 -1.15
N ILE A 102 -4.32 -4.09 -0.54
CA ILE A 102 -2.89 -4.35 -0.40
C ILE A 102 -2.73 -5.53 0.56
N VAL A 103 -1.90 -6.48 0.19
CA VAL A 103 -1.63 -7.65 1.04
C VAL A 103 -0.66 -7.23 2.15
N THR A 104 -1.17 -7.23 3.38
CA THR A 104 -0.39 -6.86 4.56
C THR A 104 0.16 -8.07 5.29
N MET A 105 -0.50 -9.23 5.17
CA MET A 105 -0.09 -10.45 5.87
C MET A 105 -0.49 -11.70 5.10
N ARG A 106 0.38 -12.70 5.12
CA ARG A 106 0.12 -14.08 4.71
C ARG A 106 0.51 -15.04 5.83
N GLN A 107 -0.37 -15.96 6.16
CA GLN A 107 -0.13 -16.97 7.20
C GLN A 107 -0.56 -18.34 6.72
N ARG A 108 0.29 -19.34 6.95
CA ARG A 108 -0.03 -20.75 6.68
C ARG A 108 0.25 -21.59 7.93
N PRO A 109 -0.66 -21.57 8.94
CA PRO A 109 -0.44 -22.31 10.17
C PRO A 109 -0.34 -23.81 9.90
N GLY A 110 0.64 -24.48 10.48
CA GLY A 110 0.81 -25.95 10.36
C GLY A 110 -0.41 -26.76 10.82
N THR A 111 -1.19 -26.18 11.75
CA THR A 111 -2.42 -26.80 12.30
C THR A 111 -3.65 -26.63 11.41
N ALA A 112 -3.59 -25.83 10.35
CA ALA A 112 -4.75 -25.48 9.52
C ALA A 112 -4.91 -26.36 8.26
N ASN A 113 -4.33 -27.58 8.25
CA ASN A 113 -4.44 -28.52 7.13
C ASN A 113 -4.15 -27.89 5.75
N GLY A 114 -3.16 -26.99 5.70
CA GLY A 114 -2.74 -26.33 4.48
C GLY A 114 -3.59 -25.14 4.03
N VAL A 115 -4.60 -24.75 4.81
CA VAL A 115 -5.35 -23.51 4.60
C VAL A 115 -4.41 -22.32 4.81
N MET A 116 -4.52 -21.32 3.93
CA MET A 116 -3.79 -20.06 4.05
C MET A 116 -4.75 -18.94 4.43
N PHE A 117 -4.27 -18.03 5.27
CA PHE A 117 -4.96 -16.81 5.64
C PHE A 117 -4.21 -15.64 5.05
N ILE A 118 -4.92 -14.76 4.36
CA ILE A 118 -4.37 -13.52 3.79
C ILE A 118 -5.15 -12.36 4.38
N THR A 119 -4.45 -11.35 4.87
CA THR A 119 -5.06 -10.08 5.25
C THR A 119 -4.81 -9.07 4.15
N ILE A 120 -5.87 -8.51 3.63
CA ILE A 120 -5.82 -7.41 2.67
C ILE A 120 -6.35 -6.13 3.32
N GLU A 121 -5.75 -5.00 2.98
CA GLU A 121 -6.08 -3.68 3.51
C GLU A 121 -6.46 -2.73 2.40
N ASP A 122 -7.52 -1.97 2.61
CA ASP A 122 -7.89 -0.83 1.78
C ASP A 122 -8.06 0.44 2.64
N GLU A 123 -8.48 1.54 2.03
CA GLU A 123 -8.68 2.83 2.71
C GLU A 123 -9.77 2.82 3.77
N SER A 124 -10.60 1.79 3.83
CA SER A 124 -11.73 1.67 4.75
C SER A 124 -11.53 0.61 5.82
N GLY A 125 -10.52 -0.25 5.69
CA GLY A 125 -10.19 -1.24 6.70
C GLY A 125 -9.56 -2.53 6.18
N LEU A 126 -9.58 -3.56 7.04
CA LEU A 126 -8.98 -4.86 6.80
C LEU A 126 -10.03 -5.90 6.40
N VAL A 127 -9.68 -6.80 5.50
CA VAL A 127 -10.46 -7.99 5.18
C VAL A 127 -9.60 -9.23 5.34
N ASN A 128 -10.04 -10.16 6.17
CA ASN A 128 -9.41 -11.47 6.30
C ASN A 128 -9.95 -12.41 5.22
N VAL A 129 -9.04 -13.01 4.48
CA VAL A 129 -9.33 -13.92 3.36
C VAL A 129 -8.91 -15.34 3.72
N ILE A 130 -9.82 -16.30 3.58
CA ILE A 130 -9.53 -17.74 3.74
C ILE A 130 -9.29 -18.34 2.37
N VAL A 131 -8.14 -19.03 2.23
CA VAL A 131 -7.72 -19.65 0.98
C VAL A 131 -7.53 -21.13 1.18
N TRP A 132 -8.37 -21.93 0.53
CA TRP A 132 -8.28 -23.37 0.59
C TRP A 132 -7.09 -23.93 -0.20
N PRO A 133 -6.48 -25.04 0.21
CA PRO A 133 -5.28 -25.61 -0.42
C PRO A 133 -5.40 -25.82 -1.93
N ALA A 134 -6.55 -26.24 -2.39
CA ALA A 134 -6.81 -26.41 -3.82
C ALA A 134 -6.65 -25.12 -4.62
N LEU A 135 -7.13 -24.00 -4.08
CA LEU A 135 -6.99 -22.68 -4.71
C LEU A 135 -5.55 -22.18 -4.63
N VAL A 136 -4.84 -22.44 -3.52
CA VAL A 136 -3.41 -22.14 -3.40
C VAL A 136 -2.61 -22.87 -4.49
N ALA A 137 -2.91 -24.14 -4.74
CA ALA A 137 -2.23 -24.91 -5.77
C ALA A 137 -2.55 -24.40 -7.18
N GLN A 138 -3.80 -24.00 -7.42
CA GLN A 138 -4.28 -23.53 -8.72
C GLN A 138 -3.79 -22.13 -9.08
N GLN A 139 -3.75 -21.21 -8.13
CA GLN A 139 -3.39 -19.79 -8.31
C GLN A 139 -2.20 -19.39 -7.42
N ARG A 140 -1.17 -20.23 -7.39
CA ARG A 140 -0.02 -20.07 -6.50
C ARG A 140 0.66 -18.72 -6.63
N ARG A 141 0.82 -18.23 -7.86
CA ARG A 141 1.51 -16.97 -8.14
C ARG A 141 0.73 -15.78 -7.56
N GLU A 142 -0.55 -15.70 -7.85
CA GLU A 142 -1.40 -14.61 -7.35
C GLU A 142 -1.46 -14.61 -5.82
N VAL A 143 -1.51 -15.81 -5.22
CA VAL A 143 -1.58 -15.98 -3.76
C VAL A 143 -0.28 -15.54 -3.07
N LEU A 144 0.89 -15.83 -3.65
CA LEU A 144 2.19 -15.60 -3.00
C LEU A 144 2.82 -14.26 -3.36
N ASP A 145 2.66 -13.80 -4.61
CA ASP A 145 3.46 -12.68 -5.14
C ASP A 145 2.68 -11.37 -5.23
N ALA A 146 1.32 -11.42 -5.31
CA ALA A 146 0.56 -10.20 -5.50
C ALA A 146 0.69 -9.23 -4.32
N ALA A 147 1.08 -7.97 -4.61
CA ALA A 147 1.08 -6.87 -3.65
C ALA A 147 -0.31 -6.24 -3.51
N LEU A 148 -1.07 -6.14 -4.61
CA LEU A 148 -2.47 -5.74 -4.64
C LEU A 148 -3.31 -6.90 -5.16
N LEU A 149 -4.16 -7.43 -4.29
CA LEU A 149 -4.90 -8.65 -4.54
C LEU A 149 -6.41 -8.38 -4.68
N GLY A 150 -6.97 -8.71 -5.84
CA GLY A 150 -8.41 -8.78 -6.06
C GLY A 150 -8.92 -10.18 -5.71
N VAL A 151 -9.95 -10.26 -4.89
CA VAL A 151 -10.51 -11.51 -4.36
C VAL A 151 -11.98 -11.62 -4.74
N TYR A 152 -12.34 -12.70 -5.39
CA TYR A 152 -13.72 -13.12 -5.64
C TYR A 152 -14.05 -14.28 -4.70
N GLY A 153 -15.13 -14.16 -3.94
CA GLY A 153 -15.43 -15.19 -2.95
C GLY A 153 -16.84 -15.09 -2.38
N VAL A 154 -17.00 -15.75 -1.25
CA VAL A 154 -18.23 -15.76 -0.46
C VAL A 154 -17.92 -15.13 0.89
N TRP A 155 -18.73 -14.15 1.28
CA TRP A 155 -18.63 -13.54 2.58
C TRP A 155 -19.17 -14.47 3.65
N GLN A 156 -18.40 -14.72 4.68
CA GLN A 156 -18.84 -15.48 5.86
C GLN A 156 -18.83 -14.56 7.07
N SER A 157 -19.93 -14.59 7.82
CA SER A 157 -20.09 -13.86 9.07
C SER A 157 -20.74 -14.78 10.08
N GLU A 158 -19.95 -15.36 10.96
CA GLU A 158 -20.40 -16.30 11.98
C GLU A 158 -19.83 -15.93 13.35
N ARG A 159 -20.67 -15.85 14.36
CA ARG A 159 -20.27 -15.59 15.77
C ARG A 159 -19.39 -14.36 15.94
N GLY A 160 -19.63 -13.31 15.15
CA GLY A 160 -18.85 -12.06 15.19
C GLY A 160 -17.53 -12.09 14.41
N VAL A 161 -17.15 -13.22 13.84
CA VAL A 161 -15.97 -13.35 12.99
C VAL A 161 -16.38 -13.21 11.52
N ARG A 162 -15.65 -12.41 10.76
CA ARG A 162 -15.95 -12.09 9.37
C ARG A 162 -14.77 -12.42 8.48
N HIS A 163 -15.04 -13.16 7.40
CA HIS A 163 -14.02 -13.55 6.41
C HIS A 163 -14.57 -13.53 4.99
N LEU A 164 -13.69 -13.36 4.04
CA LEU A 164 -13.96 -13.59 2.64
C LEU A 164 -13.35 -14.95 2.23
N VAL A 165 -14.19 -15.95 2.02
CA VAL A 165 -13.72 -17.26 1.54
C VAL A 165 -13.46 -17.18 0.05
N ALA A 166 -12.21 -17.22 -0.34
CA ALA A 166 -11.78 -17.02 -1.71
C ALA A 166 -12.20 -18.18 -2.64
N LYS A 167 -12.62 -17.81 -3.84
CA LYS A 167 -12.91 -18.72 -4.96
C LYS A 167 -12.02 -18.45 -6.17
N ARG A 168 -11.54 -17.20 -6.33
CA ARG A 168 -10.64 -16.77 -7.40
C ARG A 168 -9.89 -15.52 -7.00
N PHE A 169 -8.64 -15.41 -7.44
CA PHE A 169 -7.80 -14.23 -7.30
C PHE A 169 -7.53 -13.54 -8.64
N VAL A 170 -7.21 -12.27 -8.55
CA VAL A 170 -6.67 -11.48 -9.66
C VAL A 170 -5.54 -10.63 -9.11
N ASP A 171 -4.36 -10.74 -9.70
CA ASP A 171 -3.24 -9.85 -9.39
C ASP A 171 -3.46 -8.49 -10.04
N LEU A 172 -3.57 -7.47 -9.22
CA LEU A 172 -3.75 -6.06 -9.61
C LEU A 172 -2.53 -5.21 -9.23
N SER A 173 -1.41 -5.82 -8.85
CA SER A 173 -0.20 -5.13 -8.40
C SER A 173 0.31 -4.09 -9.38
N TRP A 174 0.08 -4.29 -10.68
CA TRP A 174 0.40 -3.31 -11.71
C TRP A 174 -0.29 -1.94 -11.53
N MET A 175 -1.43 -1.90 -10.81
CA MET A 175 -2.15 -0.65 -10.52
C MET A 175 -1.44 0.21 -9.48
N LEU A 176 -0.58 -0.37 -8.66
CA LEU A 176 0.23 0.35 -7.66
C LEU A 176 1.36 1.15 -8.31
N GLY A 177 1.68 0.89 -9.59
CA GLY A 177 2.74 1.58 -10.32
C GLY A 177 4.11 1.39 -9.66
N ARG A 178 4.68 2.48 -9.11
CA ARG A 178 5.98 2.48 -8.42
C ARG A 178 5.90 2.27 -6.91
N LEU A 179 4.70 2.04 -6.37
CA LEU A 179 4.52 1.79 -4.95
C LEU A 179 5.05 0.40 -4.61
N ASP A 180 6.04 0.36 -3.74
CA ASP A 180 6.61 -0.89 -3.21
C ASP A 180 5.99 -1.16 -1.84
N THR A 181 5.30 -2.29 -1.73
CA THR A 181 4.64 -2.73 -0.49
C THR A 181 5.12 -4.13 -0.15
N SER A 182 5.50 -4.35 1.11
CA SER A 182 5.89 -5.67 1.60
C SER A 182 4.83 -6.24 2.52
N SER A 183 4.51 -7.53 2.37
CA SER A 183 3.67 -8.27 3.29
C SER A 183 4.51 -8.90 4.41
N ARG A 184 3.86 -9.20 5.54
CA ARG A 184 4.43 -10.04 6.59
C ARG A 184 3.99 -11.47 6.33
N ASP A 185 4.93 -12.34 6.01
CA ASP A 185 4.66 -13.71 5.67
C ASP A 185 5.14 -14.63 6.81
N PHE A 186 4.21 -15.45 7.29
CA PHE A 186 4.45 -16.44 8.35
C PHE A 186 4.10 -17.84 7.79
N CYS A 187 5.09 -18.72 7.79
CA CYS A 187 4.95 -20.13 7.38
C CYS A 187 4.86 -21.06 8.57
#